data_db0108b18955fdc9e215949830685709
#
_entry.id   db0108b18955fdc9e215949830685709
#
_cell.length_a   1.000
_cell.length_b   1.000
_cell.length_c   1.000
_cell.angle_alpha   90.00
_cell.angle_beta   90.00
_cell.angle_gamma   90.00
#
_symmetry.space_group_name_H-M   'P 1'
#
loop_
_entity.id
_entity.type
_entity.pdbx_description
1 polymer ?
#
loop_
_entity_poly.entity_id
_entity_poly.type
_entity_poly.pdbx_seq_one_letter_code
_entity_poly.pdbx_strand_id
1 'polypeptide(L)'
;VIRAALPLLLLAAAPAAAATAPAQPPAQAAPAPLSEGERAERMAAADELIADSGVAQILDKMIPGIIAQVLPALSKGNDGREAEIRSILTDEMTSVMKTASPAIIENSRNIYVENFTAAEMREMLAFNRSPTGRKMLERLPDMQLRMVAFGRDVGKAAVATALPRIIDRLKAANLNVPTTS
;
A
#
# COMPACT_ATOMS: atom_id res chain seq x y z
N VAL A 1 -63.02 -18.23 -43.57
CA VAL A 1 -63.51 -17.19 -42.67
C VAL A 1 -63.64 -17.82 -41.28
N ILE A 2 -62.59 -17.77 -40.45
CA ILE A 2 -62.71 -18.08 -39.02
C ILE A 2 -61.81 -17.06 -38.30
N ARG A 3 -62.49 -16.20 -37.59
CA ARG A 3 -61.83 -15.21 -36.63
C ARG A 3 -61.61 -15.97 -35.35
N ALA A 4 -60.35 -16.13 -34.98
CA ALA A 4 -59.95 -16.57 -33.64
C ALA A 4 -59.52 -15.35 -32.85
N ALA A 5 -60.25 -15.00 -31.79
CA ALA A 5 -59.94 -13.92 -30.82
C ALA A 5 -58.92 -14.43 -29.85
N LEU A 6 -57.81 -13.68 -29.70
CA LEU A 6 -56.83 -13.86 -28.63
C LEU A 6 -57.35 -13.17 -27.36
N PRO A 7 -57.35 -13.81 -26.19
CA PRO A 7 -57.59 -13.13 -24.93
C PRO A 7 -56.33 -12.36 -24.47
N LEU A 8 -56.52 -11.08 -24.22
CA LEU A 8 -55.54 -10.16 -23.65
C LEU A 8 -55.34 -10.53 -22.17
N LEU A 9 -54.17 -11.13 -21.86
CA LEU A 9 -53.77 -11.37 -20.47
C LEU A 9 -53.28 -10.07 -19.88
N LEU A 10 -54.08 -9.45 -19.02
CA LEU A 10 -53.65 -8.34 -18.18
C LEU A 10 -52.66 -8.87 -17.14
N LEU A 11 -51.36 -8.60 -17.35
CA LEU A 11 -50.34 -8.81 -16.35
C LEU A 11 -50.37 -7.66 -15.33
N ALA A 12 -50.92 -7.91 -14.16
CA ALA A 12 -50.94 -6.95 -13.04
C ALA A 12 -49.51 -6.70 -12.57
N ALA A 13 -48.99 -5.52 -12.83
CA ALA A 13 -47.71 -5.07 -12.27
C ALA A 13 -47.88 -4.86 -10.77
N ALA A 14 -47.26 -5.71 -9.96
CA ALA A 14 -47.09 -5.47 -8.54
C ALA A 14 -46.19 -4.24 -8.32
N PRO A 15 -46.49 -3.34 -7.37
CA PRO A 15 -45.58 -2.23 -7.06
C PRO A 15 -44.30 -2.79 -6.52
N ALA A 16 -43.19 -2.48 -7.19
CA ALA A 16 -41.84 -2.73 -6.67
C ALA A 16 -41.70 -1.94 -5.36
N ALA A 17 -41.59 -2.68 -4.25
CA ALA A 17 -41.19 -2.09 -2.97
C ALA A 17 -39.84 -1.38 -3.19
N ALA A 18 -39.83 -0.07 -3.01
CA ALA A 18 -38.62 0.74 -3.02
C ALA A 18 -37.70 0.19 -1.93
N ALA A 19 -36.66 -0.54 -2.34
CA ALA A 19 -35.56 -0.91 -1.45
C ALA A 19 -34.92 0.41 -0.98
N THR A 20 -35.15 0.74 0.27
CA THR A 20 -34.48 1.85 0.93
C THR A 20 -32.99 1.57 0.86
N ALA A 21 -32.25 2.35 0.07
CA ALA A 21 -30.80 2.29 0.05
C ALA A 21 -30.29 2.48 1.50
N PRO A 22 -29.29 1.70 1.95
CA PRO A 22 -28.71 1.91 3.28
C PRO A 22 -28.27 3.38 3.37
N ALA A 23 -28.72 4.05 4.43
CA ALA A 23 -28.35 5.44 4.70
C ALA A 23 -26.82 5.53 4.69
N GLN A 24 -26.27 6.33 3.79
CA GLN A 24 -24.86 6.66 3.84
C GLN A 24 -24.56 7.27 5.21
N PRO A 25 -23.49 6.81 5.90
CA PRO A 25 -23.09 7.48 7.13
C PRO A 25 -22.91 8.97 6.82
N PRO A 26 -23.31 9.87 7.73
CA PRO A 26 -23.20 11.30 7.51
C PRO A 26 -21.78 11.61 7.08
N ALA A 27 -21.63 12.33 5.96
CA ALA A 27 -20.33 12.79 5.48
C ALA A 27 -19.66 13.48 6.67
N GLN A 28 -18.55 12.94 7.14
CA GLN A 28 -17.78 13.54 8.22
C GLN A 28 -17.43 14.94 7.74
N ALA A 29 -17.93 15.94 8.45
CA ALA A 29 -17.59 17.32 8.18
C ALA A 29 -16.07 17.43 8.16
N ALA A 30 -15.53 18.09 7.14
CA ALA A 30 -14.09 18.31 7.06
C ALA A 30 -13.62 18.89 8.41
N PRO A 31 -12.56 18.35 9.01
CA PRO A 31 -12.09 18.82 10.30
C PRO A 31 -11.80 20.31 10.23
N ALA A 32 -12.23 21.05 11.25
CA ALA A 32 -11.95 22.48 11.35
C ALA A 32 -10.43 22.71 11.26
N PRO A 33 -9.99 23.84 10.65
CA PRO A 33 -8.55 24.14 10.57
C PRO A 33 -7.97 24.22 11.99
N LEU A 34 -6.82 23.56 12.17
CA LEU A 34 -6.10 23.54 13.44
C LEU A 34 -5.69 24.95 13.83
N SER A 35 -5.82 25.32 15.10
CA SER A 35 -5.19 26.51 15.63
C SER A 35 -3.66 26.42 15.51
N GLU A 36 -2.96 27.58 15.49
CA GLU A 36 -1.49 27.60 15.42
C GLU A 36 -0.85 26.83 16.58
N GLY A 37 -1.41 26.96 17.80
CA GLY A 37 -0.95 26.24 18.97
C GLY A 37 -1.07 24.73 18.84
N GLU A 38 -2.24 24.23 18.42
CA GLU A 38 -2.45 22.79 18.18
C GLU A 38 -1.57 22.26 17.07
N ARG A 39 -1.37 23.03 16.00
CA ARG A 39 -0.44 22.65 14.94
C ARG A 39 0.99 22.51 15.45
N ALA A 40 1.47 23.48 16.25
CA ALA A 40 2.80 23.45 16.83
C ALA A 40 2.98 22.24 17.76
N GLU A 41 2.01 21.94 18.62
CA GLU A 41 2.05 20.76 19.48
C GLU A 41 2.07 19.45 18.69
N ARG A 42 1.26 19.33 17.65
CA ARG A 42 1.26 18.14 16.77
C ARG A 42 2.58 17.99 16.03
N MET A 43 3.15 19.09 15.54
CA MET A 43 4.46 19.05 14.87
C MET A 43 5.55 18.57 15.82
N ALA A 44 5.61 19.10 17.06
CA ALA A 44 6.59 18.67 18.05
C ALA A 44 6.43 17.18 18.41
N ALA A 45 5.21 16.71 18.62
CA ALA A 45 4.94 15.29 18.91
C ALA A 45 5.29 14.38 17.72
N ALA A 46 5.02 14.81 16.49
CA ALA A 46 5.40 14.10 15.28
C ALA A 46 6.93 14.00 15.13
N ASP A 47 7.66 15.08 15.41
CA ASP A 47 9.12 15.07 15.35
C ASP A 47 9.74 14.08 16.34
N GLU A 48 9.23 14.03 17.57
CA GLU A 48 9.68 13.04 18.56
C GLU A 48 9.38 11.61 18.10
N LEU A 49 8.18 11.37 17.58
CA LEU A 49 7.76 10.05 17.10
C LEU A 49 8.60 9.57 15.91
N ILE A 50 8.88 10.46 14.95
CA ILE A 50 9.70 10.18 13.78
C ILE A 50 11.16 9.90 14.21
N ALA A 51 11.72 10.68 15.11
CA ALA A 51 13.07 10.47 15.62
C ALA A 51 13.19 9.10 16.33
N ASP A 52 12.19 8.72 17.12
CA ASP A 52 12.17 7.45 17.85
C ASP A 52 11.93 6.22 16.95
N SER A 53 11.23 6.41 15.81
CA SER A 53 10.89 5.34 14.86
C SER A 53 12.08 4.80 14.07
N GLY A 54 13.19 5.53 14.07
CA GLY A 54 14.40 5.13 13.34
C GLY A 54 14.27 5.19 11.82
N VAL A 55 13.45 6.08 11.29
CA VAL A 55 13.23 6.23 9.82
C VAL A 55 14.55 6.38 9.07
N ALA A 56 15.51 7.15 9.59
CA ALA A 56 16.81 7.31 8.97
C ALA A 56 17.56 5.97 8.83
N GLN A 57 17.55 5.14 9.89
CA GLN A 57 18.17 3.82 9.87
C GLN A 57 17.46 2.84 8.93
N ILE A 58 16.15 3.00 8.74
CA ILE A 58 15.39 2.19 7.79
C ILE A 58 15.82 2.52 6.36
N LEU A 59 15.98 3.80 6.04
CA LEU A 59 16.46 4.24 4.72
C LEU A 59 17.84 3.67 4.40
N ASP A 60 18.77 3.73 5.35
CA ASP A 60 20.11 3.17 5.19
C ASP A 60 20.08 1.64 4.95
N LYS A 61 19.20 0.92 5.65
CA LYS A 61 19.01 -0.53 5.47
C LYS A 61 18.39 -0.92 4.12
N MET A 62 17.72 -0.01 3.42
CA MET A 62 17.15 -0.27 2.10
C MET A 62 18.21 -0.25 0.98
N ILE A 63 19.30 0.48 1.16
CA ILE A 63 20.36 0.65 0.14
C ILE A 63 20.90 -0.68 -0.37
N PRO A 64 21.31 -1.65 0.47
CA PRO A 64 21.81 -2.94 -0.02
C PRO A 64 20.81 -3.72 -0.88
N GLY A 65 19.52 -3.65 -0.54
CA GLY A 65 18.45 -4.28 -1.32
C GLY A 65 18.28 -3.65 -2.71
N ILE A 66 18.35 -2.33 -2.79
CA ILE A 66 18.28 -1.60 -4.07
C ILE A 66 19.50 -1.95 -4.93
N ILE A 67 20.70 -1.95 -4.34
CA ILE A 67 21.94 -2.31 -5.04
C ILE A 67 21.86 -3.74 -5.59
N ALA A 68 21.37 -4.70 -4.80
CA ALA A 68 21.24 -6.09 -5.24
C ALA A 68 20.34 -6.25 -6.48
N GLN A 69 19.35 -5.38 -6.66
CA GLN A 69 18.46 -5.38 -7.83
C GLN A 69 19.13 -4.79 -9.08
N VAL A 70 19.94 -3.75 -8.92
CA VAL A 70 20.50 -2.97 -10.02
C VAL A 70 21.87 -3.53 -10.47
N LEU A 71 22.66 -4.05 -9.53
CA LEU A 71 24.02 -4.53 -9.76
C LEU A 71 24.14 -5.52 -10.93
N PRO A 72 23.28 -6.56 -11.09
CA PRO A 72 23.41 -7.50 -12.18
C PRO A 72 23.30 -6.87 -13.57
N ALA A 73 22.48 -5.81 -13.70
CA ALA A 73 22.31 -5.10 -14.97
C ALA A 73 23.55 -4.25 -15.31
N LEU A 74 24.16 -3.62 -14.32
CA LEU A 74 25.33 -2.76 -14.49
C LEU A 74 26.65 -3.54 -14.59
N SER A 75 26.69 -4.78 -14.11
CA SER A 75 27.86 -5.66 -14.23
C SER A 75 28.01 -6.27 -15.62
N LYS A 76 26.98 -6.22 -16.48
CA LYS A 76 27.07 -6.73 -17.84
C LYS A 76 28.14 -5.97 -18.63
N GLY A 77 29.14 -6.70 -19.16
CA GLY A 77 30.26 -6.12 -19.88
C GLY A 77 31.36 -5.52 -18.98
N ASN A 78 31.27 -5.73 -17.67
CA ASN A 78 32.26 -5.29 -16.68
C ASN A 78 32.73 -6.47 -15.83
N ASP A 79 33.05 -7.57 -16.46
CA ASP A 79 33.43 -8.83 -15.78
C ASP A 79 34.61 -8.62 -14.81
N GLY A 80 34.44 -9.09 -13.59
CA GLY A 80 35.44 -8.97 -12.52
C GLY A 80 35.48 -7.62 -11.80
N ARG A 81 34.65 -6.64 -12.19
CA ARG A 81 34.59 -5.30 -11.58
C ARG A 81 33.37 -5.07 -10.70
N GLU A 82 32.64 -6.13 -10.32
CA GLU A 82 31.41 -6.01 -9.52
C GLU A 82 31.61 -5.29 -8.18
N ALA A 83 32.76 -5.48 -7.52
CA ALA A 83 33.08 -4.83 -6.26
C ALA A 83 33.19 -3.30 -6.41
N GLU A 84 33.81 -2.84 -7.49
CA GLU A 84 33.93 -1.42 -7.81
C GLU A 84 32.58 -0.79 -8.14
N ILE A 85 31.78 -1.48 -8.97
CA ILE A 85 30.41 -1.02 -9.30
C ILE A 85 29.56 -0.95 -8.04
N ARG A 86 29.66 -1.92 -7.14
CA ARG A 86 28.96 -1.94 -5.86
C ARG A 86 29.36 -0.76 -4.98
N SER A 87 30.66 -0.43 -4.92
CA SER A 87 31.15 0.73 -4.15
C SER A 87 30.55 2.02 -4.68
N ILE A 88 30.62 2.25 -6.00
CA ILE A 88 30.06 3.42 -6.65
C ILE A 88 28.55 3.52 -6.39
N LEU A 89 27.81 2.42 -6.54
CA LEU A 89 26.37 2.39 -6.25
C LEU A 89 26.08 2.73 -4.78
N THR A 90 26.89 2.20 -3.86
CA THR A 90 26.73 2.48 -2.42
C THR A 90 26.92 3.95 -2.11
N ASP A 91 27.97 4.55 -2.63
CA ASP A 91 28.30 5.96 -2.41
C ASP A 91 27.24 6.89 -2.98
N GLU A 92 26.81 6.65 -4.22
CA GLU A 92 25.79 7.44 -4.89
C GLU A 92 24.40 7.28 -4.21
N MET A 93 23.99 6.06 -3.91
CA MET A 93 22.71 5.82 -3.23
C MET A 93 22.69 6.44 -1.82
N THR A 94 23.79 6.35 -1.08
CA THR A 94 23.92 7.00 0.23
C THR A 94 23.79 8.52 0.10
N SER A 95 24.46 9.13 -0.88
CA SER A 95 24.39 10.55 -1.16
C SER A 95 22.97 11.00 -1.50
N VAL A 96 22.29 10.27 -2.41
CA VAL A 96 20.91 10.56 -2.80
C VAL A 96 19.96 10.43 -1.62
N MET A 97 20.08 9.36 -0.83
CA MET A 97 19.23 9.16 0.37
C MET A 97 19.45 10.25 1.41
N LYS A 98 20.69 10.66 1.65
CA LYS A 98 21.00 11.77 2.55
C LYS A 98 20.35 13.08 2.09
N THR A 99 20.35 13.35 0.79
CA THR A 99 19.73 14.54 0.20
C THR A 99 18.21 14.48 0.28
N ALA A 100 17.60 13.30 0.07
CA ALA A 100 16.16 13.11 0.11
C ALA A 100 15.57 13.04 1.54
N SER A 101 16.39 12.69 2.54
CA SER A 101 15.97 12.46 3.92
C SER A 101 15.16 13.62 4.53
N PRO A 102 15.54 14.90 4.40
CA PRO A 102 14.74 16.00 4.94
C PRO A 102 13.33 16.07 4.38
N ALA A 103 13.17 15.86 3.07
CA ALA A 103 11.85 15.86 2.42
C ALA A 103 10.99 14.67 2.88
N ILE A 104 11.60 13.50 3.08
CA ILE A 104 10.91 12.31 3.61
C ILE A 104 10.42 12.57 5.04
N ILE A 105 11.26 13.16 5.89
CA ILE A 105 10.92 13.49 7.28
C ILE A 105 9.80 14.53 7.30
N GLU A 106 9.88 15.59 6.50
CA GLU A 106 8.84 16.62 6.41
C GLU A 106 7.49 16.04 5.93
N ASN A 107 7.51 15.22 4.90
CA ASN A 107 6.30 14.55 4.43
C ASN A 107 5.71 13.62 5.51
N SER A 108 6.54 12.87 6.21
CA SER A 108 6.11 12.02 7.31
C SER A 108 5.49 12.84 8.44
N ARG A 109 6.10 13.96 8.81
CA ARG A 109 5.56 14.90 9.80
C ARG A 109 4.17 15.39 9.41
N ASN A 110 3.99 15.82 8.17
CA ASN A 110 2.70 16.30 7.68
C ASN A 110 1.63 15.20 7.76
N ILE A 111 1.95 13.97 7.37
CA ILE A 111 1.04 12.82 7.49
C ILE A 111 0.61 12.61 8.95
N TYR A 112 1.54 12.65 9.90
CA TYR A 112 1.18 12.51 11.32
C TYR A 112 0.31 13.65 11.82
N VAL A 113 0.66 14.89 11.51
CA VAL A 113 -0.07 16.09 11.92
C VAL A 113 -1.51 16.10 11.39
N GLU A 114 -1.72 15.63 10.18
CA GLU A 114 -3.04 15.56 9.55
C GLU A 114 -3.93 14.46 10.15
N ASN A 115 -3.35 13.35 10.59
CA ASN A 115 -4.11 12.16 10.97
C ASN A 115 -4.22 11.94 12.47
N PHE A 116 -3.33 12.53 13.29
CA PHE A 116 -3.27 12.27 14.73
C PHE A 116 -3.17 13.55 15.55
N THR A 117 -3.73 13.49 16.74
CA THR A 117 -3.55 14.54 17.76
C THR A 117 -2.17 14.37 18.43
N ALA A 118 -1.70 15.43 19.08
CA ALA A 118 -0.46 15.38 19.86
C ALA A 118 -0.51 14.33 20.99
N ALA A 119 -1.69 14.14 21.62
CA ALA A 119 -1.88 13.13 22.66
C ALA A 119 -1.72 11.70 22.10
N GLU A 120 -2.37 11.38 20.98
CA GLU A 120 -2.26 10.07 20.32
C GLU A 120 -0.81 9.77 19.89
N MET A 121 -0.11 10.77 19.35
CA MET A 121 1.30 10.61 18.99
C MET A 121 2.20 10.35 20.19
N ARG A 122 1.92 10.97 21.35
CA ARG A 122 2.63 10.68 22.60
C ARG A 122 2.36 9.27 23.12
N GLU A 123 1.12 8.78 22.95
CA GLU A 123 0.79 7.39 23.28
C GLU A 123 1.52 6.39 22.37
N MET A 124 1.58 6.66 21.06
CA MET A 124 2.39 5.86 20.12
C MET A 124 3.87 5.85 20.52
N LEU A 125 4.41 7.01 20.89
CA LEU A 125 5.78 7.14 21.35
C LEU A 125 6.04 6.33 22.63
N ALA A 126 5.13 6.41 23.60
CA ALA A 126 5.21 5.62 24.81
C ALA A 126 5.17 4.12 24.52
N PHE A 127 4.31 3.68 23.58
CA PHE A 127 4.27 2.31 23.13
C PHE A 127 5.60 1.90 22.46
N ASN A 128 6.12 2.68 21.54
CA ASN A 128 7.38 2.41 20.83
C ASN A 128 8.56 2.23 21.82
N ARG A 129 8.57 3.01 22.88
CA ARG A 129 9.60 2.94 23.94
C ARG A 129 9.42 1.75 24.90
N SER A 130 8.25 1.11 24.90
CA SER A 130 8.02 -0.09 25.70
C SER A 130 8.83 -1.29 25.18
N PRO A 131 9.10 -2.32 26.01
CA PRO A 131 9.80 -3.52 25.56
C PRO A 131 9.09 -4.21 24.39
N THR A 132 7.76 -4.26 24.40
CA THR A 132 6.95 -4.85 23.32
C THR A 132 7.00 -4.01 22.05
N GLY A 133 6.89 -2.68 22.15
CA GLY A 133 6.98 -1.76 21.03
C GLY A 133 8.33 -1.84 20.33
N ARG A 134 9.44 -1.82 21.07
CA ARG A 134 10.79 -2.00 20.50
C ARG A 134 10.93 -3.32 19.76
N LYS A 135 10.47 -4.42 20.37
CA LYS A 135 10.48 -5.73 19.71
C LYS A 135 9.64 -5.73 18.43
N MET A 136 8.51 -5.05 18.43
CA MET A 136 7.66 -4.89 17.25
C MET A 136 8.38 -4.12 16.15
N LEU A 137 8.97 -2.95 16.45
CA LEU A 137 9.73 -2.14 15.49
C LEU A 137 10.90 -2.92 14.88
N GLU A 138 11.63 -3.69 15.69
CA GLU A 138 12.73 -4.55 15.20
C GLU A 138 12.26 -5.65 14.25
N ARG A 139 11.09 -6.23 14.52
CA ARG A 139 10.57 -7.38 13.75
C ARG A 139 9.68 -7.01 12.58
N LEU A 140 9.13 -5.80 12.58
CA LEU A 140 8.17 -5.36 11.59
C LEU A 140 8.68 -5.48 10.14
N PRO A 141 9.93 -5.10 9.79
CA PRO A 141 10.45 -5.27 8.43
C PRO A 141 10.46 -6.73 7.98
N ASP A 142 10.92 -7.64 8.83
CA ASP A 142 10.96 -9.08 8.53
C ASP A 142 9.56 -9.67 8.37
N MET A 143 8.64 -9.29 9.26
CA MET A 143 7.23 -9.69 9.17
C MET A 143 6.59 -9.20 7.86
N GLN A 144 6.82 -7.96 7.47
CA GLN A 144 6.30 -7.41 6.22
C GLN A 144 6.84 -8.16 5.00
N LEU A 145 8.15 -8.45 4.95
CA LEU A 145 8.75 -9.23 3.88
C LEU A 145 8.11 -10.62 3.75
N ARG A 146 7.88 -11.30 4.88
CA ARG A 146 7.21 -12.63 4.91
C ARG A 146 5.76 -12.52 4.44
N MET A 147 5.04 -11.49 4.86
CA MET A 147 3.65 -11.27 4.41
C MET A 147 3.58 -11.00 2.90
N VAL A 148 4.49 -10.20 2.35
CA VAL A 148 4.57 -9.95 0.90
C VAL A 148 4.90 -11.23 0.13
N ALA A 149 5.87 -12.03 0.62
CA ALA A 149 6.22 -13.31 0.02
C ALA A 149 5.02 -14.28 0.03
N PHE A 150 4.36 -14.43 1.18
CA PHE A 150 3.15 -15.24 1.31
C PHE A 150 2.03 -14.76 0.38
N GLY A 151 1.76 -13.45 0.33
CA GLY A 151 0.76 -12.86 -0.58
C GLY A 151 1.05 -13.17 -2.05
N ARG A 152 2.32 -13.12 -2.44
CA ARG A 152 2.76 -13.51 -3.79
C ARG A 152 2.48 -14.98 -4.08
N ASP A 153 2.77 -15.87 -3.15
CA ASP A 153 2.57 -17.31 -3.33
C ASP A 153 1.07 -17.65 -3.39
N VAL A 154 0.26 -17.04 -2.52
CA VAL A 154 -1.20 -17.13 -2.59
C VAL A 154 -1.72 -16.60 -3.92
N GLY A 155 -1.22 -15.45 -4.38
CA GLY A 155 -1.59 -14.88 -5.68
C GLY A 155 -1.28 -15.81 -6.85
N LYS A 156 -0.07 -16.40 -6.87
CA LYS A 156 0.31 -17.39 -7.89
C LYS A 156 -0.61 -18.62 -7.86
N ALA A 157 -0.87 -19.17 -6.69
CA ALA A 157 -1.77 -20.31 -6.53
C ALA A 157 -3.20 -20.00 -6.97
N ALA A 158 -3.72 -18.82 -6.63
CA ALA A 158 -5.04 -18.35 -7.04
C ALA A 158 -5.13 -18.23 -8.57
N VAL A 159 -4.14 -17.62 -9.22
CA VAL A 159 -4.09 -17.51 -10.69
C VAL A 159 -4.01 -18.90 -11.32
N ALA A 160 -3.13 -19.79 -10.86
CA ALA A 160 -3.02 -21.15 -11.37
C ALA A 160 -4.34 -21.91 -11.28
N THR A 161 -5.09 -21.74 -10.20
CA THR A 161 -6.40 -22.37 -10.00
C THR A 161 -7.51 -21.74 -10.83
N ALA A 162 -7.49 -20.43 -11.00
CA ALA A 162 -8.53 -19.69 -11.71
C ALA A 162 -8.35 -19.72 -13.24
N LEU A 163 -7.11 -19.75 -13.71
CA LEU A 163 -6.77 -19.61 -15.13
C LEU A 163 -7.52 -20.62 -16.05
N PRO A 164 -7.58 -21.93 -15.76
CA PRO A 164 -8.33 -22.87 -16.59
C PRO A 164 -9.80 -22.47 -16.72
N ARG A 165 -10.46 -22.12 -15.61
CA ARG A 165 -11.87 -21.70 -15.59
C ARG A 165 -12.09 -20.39 -16.35
N ILE A 166 -11.13 -19.46 -16.25
CA ILE A 166 -11.17 -18.19 -17.00
C ILE A 166 -11.08 -18.49 -18.50
N ILE A 167 -10.16 -19.34 -18.92
CA ILE A 167 -9.98 -19.77 -20.32
C ILE A 167 -11.27 -20.40 -20.86
N ASP A 168 -11.86 -21.31 -20.11
CA ASP A 168 -13.11 -21.98 -20.53
C ASP A 168 -14.26 -20.97 -20.70
N ARG A 169 -14.38 -20.02 -19.77
CA ARG A 169 -15.40 -18.97 -19.87
C ARG A 169 -15.14 -18.00 -21.03
N LEU A 170 -13.90 -17.68 -21.32
CA LEU A 170 -13.55 -16.84 -22.48
C LEU A 170 -13.90 -17.54 -23.78
N LYS A 171 -13.60 -18.84 -23.91
CA LYS A 171 -13.98 -19.66 -25.07
C LYS A 171 -15.50 -19.74 -25.22
N ALA A 172 -16.21 -19.97 -24.14
CA ALA A 172 -17.69 -20.03 -24.17
C ALA A 172 -18.32 -18.69 -24.58
N ALA A 173 -17.66 -17.57 -24.33
CA ALA A 173 -18.07 -16.23 -24.73
C ALA A 173 -17.56 -15.82 -26.13
N ASN A 174 -16.95 -16.75 -26.89
CA ASN A 174 -16.31 -16.48 -28.20
C ASN A 174 -15.23 -15.34 -28.14
N LEU A 175 -14.54 -15.22 -27.02
CA LEU A 175 -13.44 -14.29 -26.87
C LEU A 175 -12.10 -14.95 -27.17
N ASN A 176 -11.16 -14.17 -27.74
CA ASN A 176 -9.82 -14.66 -28.04
C ASN A 176 -9.05 -14.93 -26.73
N VAL A 177 -8.47 -16.12 -26.65
CA VAL A 177 -7.57 -16.50 -25.57
C VAL A 177 -6.14 -16.34 -26.07
N PRO A 178 -5.30 -15.47 -25.44
CA PRO A 178 -3.89 -15.38 -25.81
C PRO A 178 -3.20 -16.72 -25.63
N THR A 179 -2.54 -17.21 -26.66
CA THR A 179 -1.63 -18.36 -26.56
C THR A 179 -0.36 -17.91 -25.85
N THR A 180 -0.15 -18.35 -24.61
CA THR A 180 1.14 -18.20 -23.94
C THR A 180 2.15 -19.10 -24.64
N SER A 181 3.03 -18.48 -25.42
CA SER A 181 4.26 -19.14 -25.94
C SER A 181 5.30 -19.19 -24.87
#